data_e96d23d80c832a69f21f0023f4598ba1
#
_entry.id   e96d23d80c832a69f21f0023f4598ba1
#
_cell.length_a   1.000
_cell.length_b   1.000
_cell.length_c   1.000
_cell.angle_alpha   90.00
_cell.angle_beta   90.00
_cell.angle_gamma   90.00
#
_symmetry.space_group_name_H-M   'P 1'
#
loop_
_entity.id
_entity.type
_entity.pdbx_description
1 polymer ?
#
loop_
_entity_poly.entity_id
_entity_poly.type
_entity_poly.pdbx_seq_one_letter_code
_entity_poly.pdbx_strand_id
1 'polypeptide(L)'
;TKNNLTKSTMKLFFDENEFKNLLTNLKIEKTVSGGSIANSIVGLSQLGDKVGFIGKVSDDEFGSKYEEGLKKENVDYFYSKKKEELPTGTCLILVTPDSERTMCTFLGTAGKINDKDIDINAVKESEITFLEGYLWDEGDPRKAFDKAIKYSNKVAMSLSDLFCVERHKKNFLELIKNKLD
;
A
#
# COMPACT_ATOMS: atom_id res chain seq x y z
N THR A 1 -22.83 -10.50 -9.79
CA THR A 1 -22.09 -11.71 -9.36
C THR A 1 -22.47 -12.12 -7.95
N LYS A 2 -22.32 -13.41 -7.58
CA LYS A 2 -22.67 -13.97 -6.26
C LYS A 2 -21.98 -13.23 -5.08
N ASN A 3 -20.87 -12.53 -5.34
CA ASN A 3 -20.04 -11.84 -4.34
C ASN A 3 -20.07 -10.30 -4.49
N ASN A 4 -21.04 -9.74 -5.18
CA ASN A 4 -21.15 -8.29 -5.42
C ASN A 4 -19.85 -7.66 -5.99
N LEU A 5 -19.18 -8.40 -6.89
CA LEU A 5 -18.00 -7.93 -7.59
C LEU A 5 -18.39 -7.41 -8.98
N THR A 6 -17.89 -6.24 -9.32
CA THR A 6 -17.97 -5.68 -10.68
C THR A 6 -16.66 -6.00 -11.40
N LYS A 7 -16.78 -6.57 -12.61
CA LYS A 7 -15.63 -6.90 -13.45
C LYS A 7 -14.82 -5.63 -13.76
N SER A 8 -13.50 -5.79 -13.84
CA SER A 8 -12.54 -4.73 -14.20
C SER A 8 -12.49 -3.56 -13.21
N THR A 9 -12.90 -3.80 -11.95
CA THR A 9 -12.85 -2.79 -10.89
C THR A 9 -12.03 -3.26 -9.70
N MET A 10 -11.81 -2.35 -8.74
CA MET A 10 -11.28 -2.70 -7.42
C MET A 10 -12.40 -2.60 -6.37
N LYS A 11 -12.50 -3.61 -5.51
CA LYS A 11 -13.32 -3.61 -4.30
C LYS A 11 -12.43 -3.67 -3.07
N LEU A 12 -12.62 -2.72 -2.15
CA LEU A 12 -12.04 -2.79 -0.80
C LEU A 12 -12.93 -3.63 0.10
N PHE A 13 -12.30 -4.51 0.87
CA PHE A 13 -12.92 -5.31 1.93
C PHE A 13 -12.49 -4.74 3.27
N PHE A 14 -13.45 -4.44 4.12
CA PHE A 14 -13.21 -3.93 5.48
C PHE A 14 -13.36 -5.01 6.53
N ASP A 15 -14.05 -6.11 6.21
CA ASP A 15 -14.21 -7.29 7.06
C ASP A 15 -13.31 -8.43 6.58
N GLU A 16 -12.46 -8.93 7.49
CA GLU A 16 -11.52 -10.02 7.20
C GLU A 16 -12.25 -11.31 6.86
N ASN A 17 -13.39 -11.60 7.51
CA ASN A 17 -14.14 -12.84 7.27
C ASN A 17 -14.82 -12.80 5.90
N GLU A 18 -15.35 -11.63 5.48
CA GLU A 18 -15.88 -11.46 4.12
C GLU A 18 -14.79 -11.77 3.07
N PHE A 19 -13.58 -11.24 3.29
CA PHE A 19 -12.45 -11.49 2.39
C PHE A 19 -12.00 -12.96 2.42
N LYS A 20 -11.87 -13.59 3.59
CA LYS A 20 -11.54 -15.01 3.73
C LYS A 20 -12.57 -15.92 3.05
N ASN A 21 -13.85 -15.62 3.19
CA ASN A 21 -14.92 -16.37 2.54
C ASN A 21 -14.82 -16.31 1.00
N LEU A 22 -14.34 -15.21 0.44
CA LEU A 22 -14.07 -15.12 -0.99
C LEU A 22 -12.96 -16.10 -1.41
N LEU A 23 -11.91 -16.25 -0.59
CA LEU A 23 -10.77 -17.12 -0.88
C LEU A 23 -11.09 -18.60 -0.82
N THR A 24 -12.02 -19.04 0.06
CA THR A 24 -12.29 -20.47 0.32
C THR A 24 -12.70 -21.28 -0.91
N ASN A 25 -13.25 -20.64 -1.93
CA ASN A 25 -13.74 -21.29 -3.15
C ASN A 25 -12.85 -21.07 -4.36
N LEU A 26 -11.63 -20.55 -4.16
CA LEU A 26 -10.72 -20.20 -5.23
C LEU A 26 -9.40 -20.96 -5.10
N LYS A 27 -8.87 -21.40 -6.23
CA LYS A 27 -7.51 -21.91 -6.30
C LYS A 27 -6.57 -20.75 -6.58
N ILE A 28 -5.65 -20.49 -5.66
CA ILE A 28 -4.62 -19.49 -5.86
C ILE A 28 -3.52 -20.08 -6.73
N GLU A 29 -3.28 -19.48 -7.88
CA GLU A 29 -2.26 -19.93 -8.82
C GLU A 29 -0.88 -19.38 -8.49
N LYS A 30 -0.81 -18.11 -8.05
CA LYS A 30 0.44 -17.41 -7.75
C LYS A 30 0.26 -16.40 -6.63
N THR A 31 1.27 -16.31 -5.77
CA THR A 31 1.39 -15.26 -4.75
C THR A 31 2.69 -14.51 -4.96
N VAL A 32 2.63 -13.18 -5.03
CA VAL A 32 3.78 -12.30 -5.25
C VAL A 32 3.65 -11.07 -4.36
N SER A 33 4.79 -10.48 -4.00
CA SER A 33 4.81 -9.15 -3.38
C SER A 33 4.26 -8.13 -4.38
N GLY A 34 3.51 -7.15 -3.91
CA GLY A 34 2.87 -6.15 -4.76
C GLY A 34 2.56 -4.88 -3.97
N GLY A 35 1.65 -4.09 -4.50
CA GLY A 35 1.29 -2.76 -4.01
C GLY A 35 1.72 -1.70 -5.02
N SER A 36 0.92 -0.66 -5.22
CA SER A 36 1.14 0.31 -6.31
C SER A 36 2.46 1.08 -6.13
N ILE A 37 2.70 1.64 -4.94
CA ILE A 37 3.97 2.30 -4.61
C ILE A 37 5.13 1.31 -4.62
N ALA A 38 4.98 0.13 -3.99
CA ALA A 38 6.04 -0.85 -3.94
C ALA A 38 6.50 -1.28 -5.35
N ASN A 39 5.55 -1.46 -6.28
CA ASN A 39 5.90 -1.76 -7.68
C ASN A 39 6.68 -0.62 -8.35
N SER A 40 6.34 0.63 -8.06
CA SER A 40 7.07 1.80 -8.57
C SER A 40 8.49 1.86 -8.00
N ILE A 41 8.64 1.62 -6.71
CA ILE A 41 9.94 1.60 -6.02
C ILE A 41 10.82 0.45 -6.52
N VAL A 42 10.25 -0.74 -6.72
CA VAL A 42 10.95 -1.87 -7.35
C VAL A 42 11.42 -1.51 -8.76
N GLY A 43 10.57 -0.85 -9.57
CA GLY A 43 10.96 -0.38 -10.89
C GLY A 43 12.14 0.60 -10.86
N LEU A 44 12.16 1.54 -9.92
CA LEU A 44 13.28 2.46 -9.73
C LEU A 44 14.56 1.72 -9.29
N SER A 45 14.45 0.74 -8.38
CA SER A 45 15.58 -0.09 -7.99
C SER A 45 16.17 -0.85 -9.17
N GLN A 46 15.33 -1.41 -10.06
CA GLN A 46 15.77 -2.10 -11.26
C GLN A 46 16.44 -1.16 -12.29
N LEU A 47 16.13 0.15 -12.24
CA LEU A 47 16.82 1.18 -13.02
C LEU A 47 18.15 1.65 -12.40
N GLY A 48 18.48 1.16 -11.20
CA GLY A 48 19.75 1.44 -10.53
C GLY A 48 19.68 2.52 -9.45
N ASP A 49 18.49 3.01 -9.13
CA ASP A 49 18.32 3.98 -8.04
C ASP A 49 18.38 3.31 -6.67
N LYS A 50 18.91 4.06 -5.68
CA LYS A 50 18.82 3.66 -4.27
C LYS A 50 17.44 4.04 -3.74
N VAL A 51 16.68 3.04 -3.31
CA VAL A 51 15.29 3.22 -2.92
C VAL A 51 14.98 2.57 -1.58
N GLY A 52 13.99 3.11 -0.89
CA GLY A 52 13.48 2.57 0.36
C GLY A 52 11.96 2.55 0.40
N PHE A 53 11.40 1.70 1.25
CA PHE A 53 9.97 1.54 1.44
C PHE A 53 9.61 1.54 2.92
N ILE A 54 8.65 2.38 3.28
CA ILE A 54 8.01 2.40 4.60
C ILE A 54 6.59 1.88 4.43
N GLY A 55 6.28 0.74 5.03
CA GLY A 55 4.96 0.14 4.96
C GLY A 55 4.79 -0.89 6.06
N LYS A 56 3.56 -1.11 6.51
CA LYS A 56 3.26 -1.93 7.66
C LYS A 56 2.77 -3.31 7.26
N VAL A 57 3.45 -4.35 7.76
CA VAL A 57 3.05 -5.75 7.62
C VAL A 57 2.99 -6.42 9.00
N SER A 58 2.25 -7.50 9.13
CA SER A 58 2.22 -8.33 10.34
C SER A 58 3.34 -9.36 10.33
N ASP A 59 3.67 -9.89 11.50
CA ASP A 59 4.55 -11.06 11.63
C ASP A 59 3.77 -12.34 11.29
N ASP A 60 3.49 -12.49 9.99
CA ASP A 60 2.83 -13.64 9.40
C ASP A 60 3.56 -14.10 8.12
N GLU A 61 3.06 -15.15 7.50
CA GLU A 61 3.67 -15.72 6.28
C GLU A 61 3.73 -14.70 5.14
N PHE A 62 2.68 -13.89 4.94
CA PHE A 62 2.66 -12.89 3.87
C PHE A 62 3.57 -11.72 4.18
N GLY A 63 3.67 -11.29 5.45
CA GLY A 63 4.62 -10.27 5.86
C GLY A 63 6.07 -10.69 5.61
N SER A 64 6.42 -11.94 5.94
CA SER A 64 7.75 -12.50 5.67
C SER A 64 8.04 -12.55 4.17
N LYS A 65 7.12 -13.07 3.36
CA LYS A 65 7.25 -13.09 1.89
C LYS A 65 7.38 -11.69 1.29
N TYR A 66 6.69 -10.71 1.86
CA TYR A 66 6.74 -9.33 1.41
C TYR A 66 8.12 -8.72 1.63
N GLU A 67 8.67 -8.83 2.85
CA GLU A 67 10.03 -8.38 3.17
C GLU A 67 11.09 -9.04 2.28
N GLU A 68 11.02 -10.37 2.12
CA GLU A 68 11.93 -11.11 1.25
C GLU A 68 11.82 -10.66 -0.20
N GLY A 69 10.61 -10.36 -0.67
CA GLY A 69 10.35 -9.86 -2.01
C GLY A 69 11.02 -8.50 -2.25
N LEU A 70 10.87 -7.55 -1.35
CA LEU A 70 11.51 -6.23 -1.42
C LEU A 70 13.03 -6.35 -1.37
N LYS A 71 13.55 -7.19 -0.46
CA LYS A 71 15.00 -7.42 -0.32
C LYS A 71 15.62 -8.00 -1.59
N LYS A 72 14.93 -8.93 -2.28
CA LYS A 72 15.39 -9.48 -3.57
C LYS A 72 15.53 -8.42 -4.65
N GLU A 73 14.69 -7.41 -4.60
CA GLU A 73 14.68 -6.28 -5.54
C GLU A 73 15.58 -5.12 -5.06
N ASN A 74 16.46 -5.34 -4.07
CA ASN A 74 17.35 -4.32 -3.48
C ASN A 74 16.62 -3.08 -2.96
N VAL A 75 15.43 -3.24 -2.43
CA VAL A 75 14.66 -2.19 -1.76
C VAL A 75 14.91 -2.25 -0.26
N ASP A 76 15.39 -1.16 0.34
CA ASP A 76 15.53 -1.04 1.78
C ASP A 76 14.13 -0.95 2.43
N TYR A 77 13.87 -1.78 3.44
CA TYR A 77 12.58 -1.84 4.12
C TYR A 77 12.68 -1.32 5.55
N PHE A 78 11.99 -0.22 5.85
CA PHE A 78 12.07 0.51 7.10
C PHE A 78 10.86 0.26 8.01
N TYR A 79 10.58 -0.97 8.32
CA TYR A 79 9.57 -1.37 9.30
C TYR A 79 9.98 -2.66 10.01
N SER A 80 9.98 -2.61 11.34
CA SER A 80 10.25 -3.80 12.16
C SER A 80 8.97 -4.61 12.32
N LYS A 81 8.90 -5.73 11.62
CA LYS A 81 7.76 -6.65 11.66
C LYS A 81 7.49 -7.14 13.08
N LYS A 82 6.23 -7.11 13.49
CA LYS A 82 5.72 -7.60 14.78
C LYS A 82 4.34 -8.20 14.60
N LYS A 83 3.89 -8.95 15.59
CA LYS A 83 2.52 -9.46 15.61
C LYS A 83 1.56 -8.29 15.74
N GLU A 84 0.76 -8.08 14.71
CA GLU A 84 -0.27 -7.05 14.65
C GLU A 84 -1.65 -7.65 14.92
N GLU A 85 -2.63 -6.79 15.20
CA GLU A 85 -4.02 -7.20 15.40
C GLU A 85 -4.65 -7.77 14.13
N LEU A 86 -4.32 -7.17 12.98
CA LEU A 86 -4.77 -7.60 11.66
C LEU A 86 -3.64 -8.32 10.89
N PRO A 87 -3.98 -9.22 9.97
CA PRO A 87 -2.99 -9.84 9.10
C PRO A 87 -2.40 -8.83 8.11
N THR A 88 -1.32 -9.24 7.46
CA THR A 88 -0.72 -8.49 6.35
C THR A 88 -1.73 -8.24 5.24
N GLY A 89 -1.72 -7.03 4.68
CA GLY A 89 -2.61 -6.64 3.60
C GLY A 89 -2.46 -7.54 2.38
N THR A 90 -3.57 -7.88 1.74
CA THR A 90 -3.61 -8.83 0.63
C THR A 90 -4.57 -8.33 -0.46
N CYS A 91 -4.17 -8.49 -1.72
CA CYS A 91 -5.04 -8.23 -2.87
C CYS A 91 -5.21 -9.52 -3.68
N LEU A 92 -6.43 -10.03 -3.75
CA LEU A 92 -6.79 -11.11 -4.66
C LEU A 92 -7.10 -10.52 -6.02
N ILE A 93 -6.38 -10.97 -7.04
CA ILE A 93 -6.59 -10.55 -8.42
C ILE A 93 -7.26 -11.69 -9.20
N LEU A 94 -8.49 -11.45 -9.60
CA LEU A 94 -9.24 -12.36 -10.45
C LEU A 94 -9.00 -11.98 -11.91
N VAL A 95 -8.45 -12.91 -12.69
CA VAL A 95 -8.21 -12.72 -14.13
C VAL A 95 -9.23 -13.56 -14.90
N THR A 96 -9.99 -12.91 -15.77
CA THR A 96 -10.97 -13.59 -16.62
C THR A 96 -10.35 -13.96 -17.98
N PRO A 97 -10.94 -14.92 -18.76
CA PRO A 97 -10.37 -15.39 -20.04
C PRO A 97 -10.11 -14.29 -21.07
N ASP A 98 -10.80 -13.16 -20.97
CA ASP A 98 -10.59 -11.96 -21.79
C ASP A 98 -9.52 -11.02 -21.24
N SER A 99 -8.69 -11.51 -20.31
CA SER A 99 -7.56 -10.78 -19.69
C SER A 99 -7.95 -9.58 -18.81
N GLU A 100 -9.23 -9.44 -18.47
CA GLU A 100 -9.67 -8.42 -17.54
C GLU A 100 -9.36 -8.79 -16.08
N ARG A 101 -9.00 -7.79 -15.28
CA ARG A 101 -8.62 -7.98 -13.88
C ARG A 101 -9.63 -7.33 -12.95
N THR A 102 -10.10 -8.09 -11.99
CA THR A 102 -10.89 -7.57 -10.86
C THR A 102 -10.09 -7.73 -9.59
N MET A 103 -9.87 -6.63 -8.88
CA MET A 103 -9.05 -6.59 -7.67
C MET A 103 -9.95 -6.59 -6.43
N CYS A 104 -9.66 -7.50 -5.51
CA CYS A 104 -10.34 -7.63 -4.23
C CYS A 104 -9.29 -7.39 -3.15
N THR A 105 -9.30 -6.21 -2.54
CA THR A 105 -8.24 -5.77 -1.63
C THR A 105 -8.73 -5.72 -0.20
N PHE A 106 -8.00 -6.38 0.69
CA PHE A 106 -8.09 -6.24 2.14
C PHE A 106 -6.78 -5.60 2.63
N LEU A 107 -6.84 -4.36 3.11
CA LEU A 107 -5.65 -3.61 3.52
C LEU A 107 -4.98 -4.19 4.77
N GLY A 108 -5.73 -4.87 5.63
CA GLY A 108 -5.19 -5.46 6.83
C GLY A 108 -4.42 -4.44 7.68
N THR A 109 -3.28 -4.87 8.19
CA THR A 109 -2.44 -4.00 9.01
C THR A 109 -1.82 -2.82 8.25
N ALA A 110 -1.68 -2.88 6.92
CA ALA A 110 -1.18 -1.75 6.14
C ALA A 110 -2.05 -0.50 6.29
N GLY A 111 -3.38 -0.67 6.37
CA GLY A 111 -4.33 0.41 6.63
C GLY A 111 -4.26 0.99 8.05
N LYS A 112 -3.45 0.42 8.94
CA LYS A 112 -3.25 0.88 10.33
C LYS A 112 -1.87 1.51 10.55
N ILE A 113 -1.18 1.90 9.49
CA ILE A 113 0.06 2.68 9.58
C ILE A 113 -0.20 4.00 10.32
N ASN A 114 0.74 4.41 11.16
CA ASN A 114 0.63 5.63 11.95
C ASN A 114 1.97 6.35 12.07
N ASP A 115 2.00 7.48 12.77
CA ASP A 115 3.20 8.31 12.89
C ASP A 115 4.38 7.60 13.57
N LYS A 116 4.14 6.60 14.43
CA LYS A 116 5.21 5.83 15.10
C LYS A 116 5.90 4.86 14.14
N ASP A 117 5.22 4.46 13.08
CA ASP A 117 5.76 3.54 12.08
C ASP A 117 6.68 4.26 11.07
N ILE A 118 6.74 5.60 11.08
CA ILE A 118 7.57 6.38 10.15
C ILE A 118 9.00 6.52 10.67
N ASP A 119 9.96 5.93 9.96
CA ASP A 119 11.38 6.12 10.18
C ASP A 119 11.82 7.49 9.67
N ILE A 120 12.09 8.40 10.62
CA ILE A 120 12.47 9.79 10.32
C ILE A 120 13.83 9.87 9.62
N ASN A 121 14.76 8.97 9.94
CA ASN A 121 16.08 9.01 9.34
C ASN A 121 16.00 8.62 7.86
N ALA A 122 15.27 7.53 7.56
CA ALA A 122 15.02 7.14 6.17
C ALA A 122 14.36 8.27 5.36
N VAL A 123 13.36 8.96 5.94
CA VAL A 123 12.69 10.09 5.29
C VAL A 123 13.65 11.26 5.04
N LYS A 124 14.47 11.63 6.04
CA LYS A 124 15.44 12.74 5.92
C LYS A 124 16.57 12.47 4.94
N GLU A 125 17.00 11.21 4.84
CA GLU A 125 18.08 10.81 3.93
C GLU A 125 17.58 10.65 2.48
N SER A 126 16.26 10.58 2.26
CA SER A 126 15.67 10.48 0.93
C SER A 126 15.60 11.84 0.25
N GLU A 127 15.95 11.90 -1.03
CA GLU A 127 15.78 13.13 -1.83
C GLU A 127 14.29 13.44 -2.04
N ILE A 128 13.50 12.41 -2.33
CA ILE A 128 12.06 12.51 -2.58
C ILE A 128 11.32 11.48 -1.72
N THR A 129 10.31 11.90 -0.98
CA THR A 129 9.36 11.01 -0.31
C THR A 129 8.10 10.90 -1.16
N PHE A 130 7.74 9.68 -1.57
CA PHE A 130 6.58 9.43 -2.41
C PHE A 130 5.44 8.84 -1.59
N LEU A 131 4.31 9.54 -1.55
CA LEU A 131 3.12 9.19 -0.77
C LEU A 131 2.02 8.58 -1.64
N GLU A 132 1.12 7.80 -1.05
CA GLU A 132 0.03 7.13 -1.75
C GLU A 132 -1.34 7.43 -1.16
N GLY A 133 -2.27 7.88 -2.01
CA GLY A 133 -3.61 8.28 -1.61
C GLY A 133 -4.49 7.15 -1.08
N TYR A 134 -4.22 5.89 -1.44
CA TYR A 134 -5.01 4.75 -0.95
C TYR A 134 -5.04 4.60 0.57
N LEU A 135 -3.99 5.01 1.25
CA LEU A 135 -3.90 4.93 2.71
C LEU A 135 -4.51 6.12 3.44
N TRP A 136 -5.06 7.10 2.73
CA TRP A 136 -5.63 8.30 3.34
C TRP A 136 -6.93 8.06 4.13
N ASP A 137 -7.58 6.92 3.97
CA ASP A 137 -8.95 6.67 4.38
C ASP A 137 -9.16 6.43 5.87
N GLU A 138 -8.32 5.62 6.53
CA GLU A 138 -8.64 5.09 7.85
C GLU A 138 -7.56 5.29 8.90
N GLY A 139 -8.00 5.45 10.15
CA GLY A 139 -7.15 5.47 11.32
C GLY A 139 -6.23 6.67 11.40
N ASP A 140 -4.98 6.42 11.77
CA ASP A 140 -3.94 7.42 11.90
C ASP A 140 -2.97 7.53 10.68
N PRO A 141 -3.29 7.02 9.46
CA PRO A 141 -2.41 7.22 8.31
C PRO A 141 -2.13 8.69 8.02
N ARG A 142 -3.09 9.58 8.29
CA ARG A 142 -2.89 11.04 8.14
C ARG A 142 -1.76 11.56 9.02
N LYS A 143 -1.63 11.08 10.24
CA LYS A 143 -0.52 11.43 11.13
C LYS A 143 0.82 10.93 10.59
N ALA A 144 0.81 9.73 9.97
CA ALA A 144 1.99 9.21 9.27
C ALA A 144 2.39 10.10 8.09
N PHE A 145 1.42 10.51 7.27
CA PHE A 145 1.64 11.45 6.16
C PHE A 145 2.17 12.79 6.65
N ASP A 146 1.54 13.40 7.65
CA ASP A 146 1.98 14.69 8.22
C ASP A 146 3.41 14.60 8.75
N LYS A 147 3.75 13.49 9.41
CA LYS A 147 5.13 13.27 9.91
C LYS A 147 6.11 13.08 8.75
N ALA A 148 5.78 12.27 7.75
CA ALA A 148 6.63 12.08 6.58
C ALA A 148 6.87 13.42 5.86
N ILE A 149 5.81 14.16 5.52
CA ILE A 149 5.88 15.48 4.88
C ILE A 149 6.77 16.45 5.68
N LYS A 150 6.60 16.47 7.00
CA LYS A 150 7.36 17.39 7.88
C LYS A 150 8.87 17.20 7.79
N TYR A 151 9.34 15.97 7.57
CA TYR A 151 10.76 15.63 7.59
C TYR A 151 11.34 15.35 6.21
N SER A 152 10.53 15.37 5.16
CA SER A 152 10.97 15.18 3.77
C SER A 152 11.72 16.38 3.21
N ASN A 153 12.66 16.10 2.33
CA ASN A 153 13.32 17.14 1.51
C ASN A 153 12.41 17.60 0.39
N LYS A 154 11.83 16.65 -0.36
CA LYS A 154 10.78 16.88 -1.38
C LYS A 154 9.68 15.86 -1.22
N VAL A 155 8.47 16.23 -1.58
CA VAL A 155 7.28 15.38 -1.45
C VAL A 155 6.55 15.24 -2.76
N ALA A 156 6.41 14.01 -3.24
CA ALA A 156 5.52 13.65 -4.35
C ALA A 156 4.37 12.78 -3.83
N MET A 157 3.24 12.79 -4.51
CA MET A 157 2.07 11.99 -4.12
C MET A 157 1.34 11.45 -5.34
N SER A 158 1.03 10.15 -5.30
CA SER A 158 -0.01 9.57 -6.15
C SER A 158 -1.38 9.80 -5.51
N LEU A 159 -2.31 10.37 -6.28
CA LEU A 159 -3.70 10.50 -5.84
C LEU A 159 -4.46 9.17 -5.87
N SER A 160 -3.80 8.14 -6.40
CA SER A 160 -4.24 6.74 -6.46
C SER A 160 -5.40 6.51 -7.42
N ASP A 161 -6.62 6.35 -6.96
CA ASP A 161 -7.79 6.04 -7.78
C ASP A 161 -8.83 7.17 -7.70
N LEU A 162 -9.76 7.19 -8.67
CA LEU A 162 -10.86 8.16 -8.72
C LEU A 162 -11.65 8.20 -7.40
N PHE A 163 -11.94 7.05 -6.82
CA PHE A 163 -12.69 6.99 -5.56
C PHE A 163 -11.93 7.62 -4.37
N CYS A 164 -10.59 7.60 -4.36
CA CYS A 164 -9.80 8.32 -3.36
C CYS A 164 -9.94 9.83 -3.54
N VAL A 165 -9.86 10.29 -4.80
CA VAL A 165 -10.03 11.71 -5.15
C VAL A 165 -11.43 12.20 -4.80
N GLU A 166 -12.47 11.45 -5.14
CA GLU A 166 -13.86 11.83 -4.83
C GLU A 166 -14.10 11.98 -3.33
N ARG A 167 -13.58 11.04 -2.53
CA ARG A 167 -13.72 11.08 -1.05
C ARG A 167 -12.88 12.18 -0.39
N HIS A 168 -11.67 12.44 -0.91
CA HIS A 168 -10.68 13.29 -0.24
C HIS A 168 -10.28 14.53 -1.04
N LYS A 169 -11.07 14.90 -2.06
CA LYS A 169 -10.76 16.00 -2.98
C LYS A 169 -10.27 17.27 -2.30
N LYS A 170 -10.96 17.71 -1.24
CA LYS A 170 -10.59 18.93 -0.51
C LYS A 170 -9.21 18.82 0.13
N ASN A 171 -8.94 17.69 0.79
CA ASN A 171 -7.66 17.44 1.44
C ASN A 171 -6.52 17.32 0.42
N PHE A 172 -6.76 16.61 -0.69
CA PHE A 172 -5.75 16.45 -1.75
C PHE A 172 -5.43 17.78 -2.44
N LEU A 173 -6.44 18.63 -2.70
CA LEU A 173 -6.20 19.97 -3.23
C LEU A 173 -5.39 20.85 -2.26
N GLU A 174 -5.59 20.72 -0.96
CA GLU A 174 -4.81 21.43 0.05
C GLU A 174 -3.35 20.93 0.07
N LEU A 175 -3.15 19.60 0.02
CA LEU A 175 -1.80 19.02 -0.08
C LEU A 175 -1.07 19.50 -1.33
N ILE A 176 -1.72 19.42 -2.51
CA ILE A 176 -1.14 19.86 -3.79
C ILE A 176 -0.73 21.31 -3.74
N LYS A 177 -1.53 22.17 -3.12
CA LYS A 177 -1.24 23.63 -3.08
C LYS A 177 -0.15 24.00 -2.09
N ASN A 178 0.01 23.26 -1.00
CA ASN A 178 0.76 23.73 0.16
C ASN A 178 1.87 22.79 0.63
N LYS A 179 1.93 21.55 0.15
CA LYS A 179 2.77 20.49 0.74
C LYS A 179 3.53 19.65 -0.26
N LEU A 180 3.10 19.59 -1.51
CA LEU A 180 3.77 18.82 -2.56
C LEU A 180 4.67 19.72 -3.40
N ASP A 181 5.76 19.13 -3.93
CA ASP A 181 6.74 19.78 -4.80
C ASP A 181 6.46 19.60 -6.29
#